data_ac5fd31b4b05767617772062eae0d860
#
_entry.id   ac5fd31b4b05767617772062eae0d860
#
_cell.length_a   1.000
_cell.length_b   1.000
_cell.length_c   1.000
_cell.angle_alpha   90.00
_cell.angle_beta   90.00
_cell.angle_gamma   90.00
#
_symmetry.space_group_name_H-M   'P 1'
#
loop_
_entity.id
_entity.type
_entity.pdbx_description
1 polymer ?
#
loop_
_entity_poly.entity_id
_entity_poly.type
_entity_poly.pdbx_seq_one_letter_code
_entity_poly.pdbx_strand_id
1 'polypeptide(L)'
;DILTLPAAGSEESDSCVISDETTHTKTGFGSPLMRPVFSIMNPELTYTLPPYQTACGSMDIMAHAMERYFSHTQNVEMTDRVTEAILTTVIHNLSVVLEKPDDYAARAEIMLCGTWAQNDMTGCGRAQDWFNHGLEHQISGFYDIAHGAGLAISFPAWMEFLCGKEECIPRLAQYAVRVWNAEMNFDNPEETAREGIKRLRGLIKEAGLPLTLSEAGVGKEKFEEIADNMTNGGSHTCGAFYAFT
;
A
#
# COMPACT_ATOMS: atom_id res chain seq x y z
N ASP A 1 9.60 14.25 -15.76
CA ASP A 1 8.63 14.45 -14.70
C ASP A 1 9.16 15.45 -13.66
N ILE A 2 8.26 16.12 -12.92
CA ILE A 2 8.58 16.94 -11.74
C ILE A 2 7.66 16.46 -10.62
N LEU A 3 8.23 15.76 -9.65
CA LEU A 3 7.45 15.13 -8.58
C LEU A 3 6.99 16.17 -7.54
N THR A 4 5.68 16.25 -7.33
CA THR A 4 5.06 17.17 -6.37
C THR A 4 4.32 16.45 -5.24
N LEU A 5 4.02 15.15 -5.40
CA LEU A 5 3.38 14.30 -4.40
C LEU A 5 3.98 12.90 -4.48
N PRO A 6 4.83 12.49 -3.52
CA PRO A 6 5.33 11.12 -3.43
C PRO A 6 4.21 10.16 -3.04
N ALA A 7 3.91 9.20 -3.90
CA ALA A 7 2.88 8.17 -3.73
C ALA A 7 3.07 7.04 -4.75
N ALA A 8 2.50 7.21 -5.95
CA ALA A 8 2.43 6.22 -7.03
C ALA A 8 3.76 5.97 -7.78
N GLY A 9 4.86 6.62 -7.40
CA GLY A 9 6.17 6.42 -8.05
C GLY A 9 6.23 6.87 -9.51
N SER A 10 5.43 7.86 -9.92
CA SER A 10 5.34 8.34 -11.31
C SER A 10 6.68 8.80 -11.90
N GLU A 11 7.63 9.15 -11.04
CA GLU A 11 8.97 9.59 -11.40
C GLU A 11 9.84 8.47 -11.99
N GLU A 12 9.49 7.21 -11.77
CA GLU A 12 10.24 6.05 -12.29
C GLU A 12 9.34 4.88 -12.73
N SER A 13 8.03 4.99 -12.52
CA SER A 13 7.07 3.94 -12.89
C SER A 13 6.84 3.84 -14.39
N ASP A 14 6.54 2.65 -14.86
CA ASP A 14 6.08 2.36 -16.22
C ASP A 14 4.56 2.13 -16.29
N SER A 15 3.85 2.46 -15.22
CA SER A 15 2.41 2.25 -15.10
C SER A 15 1.64 3.56 -14.94
N CYS A 16 0.40 3.55 -15.35
CA CYS A 16 -0.60 4.57 -15.02
C CYS A 16 -1.94 3.92 -14.71
N VAL A 17 -2.81 4.66 -14.07
CA VAL A 17 -4.18 4.25 -13.79
C VAL A 17 -5.11 5.27 -14.42
N ILE A 18 -6.11 4.78 -15.16
CA ILE A 18 -7.10 5.61 -15.86
C ILE A 18 -8.47 5.28 -15.29
N SER A 19 -9.22 6.32 -14.93
CA SER A 19 -10.62 6.22 -14.51
C SER A 19 -11.54 6.59 -15.66
N ASP A 20 -12.55 5.76 -15.91
CA ASP A 20 -13.66 6.06 -16.79
C ASP A 20 -14.89 6.37 -15.93
N GLU A 21 -15.28 7.64 -15.90
CA GLU A 21 -16.42 8.11 -15.11
C GLU A 21 -17.77 7.58 -15.63
N THR A 22 -17.84 7.15 -16.89
CA THR A 22 -19.10 6.66 -17.49
C THR A 22 -19.39 5.22 -17.08
N THR A 23 -18.35 4.43 -16.87
CA THR A 23 -18.43 3.01 -16.49
C THR A 23 -18.06 2.76 -15.03
N HIS A 24 -17.62 3.80 -14.31
CA HIS A 24 -17.08 3.71 -12.96
C HIS A 24 -15.93 2.70 -12.83
N THR A 25 -15.16 2.52 -13.91
CA THR A 25 -14.00 1.63 -13.91
C THR A 25 -12.70 2.41 -13.70
N LYS A 26 -11.78 1.83 -12.92
CA LYS A 26 -10.44 2.34 -12.70
C LYS A 26 -9.46 1.23 -13.03
N THR A 27 -8.69 1.39 -14.11
CA THR A 27 -7.87 0.32 -14.67
C THR A 27 -6.41 0.73 -14.77
N GLY A 28 -5.51 -0.14 -14.29
CA GLY A 28 -4.08 -0.01 -14.44
C GLY A 28 -3.62 -0.42 -15.85
N PHE A 29 -2.69 0.35 -16.41
CA PHE A 29 -2.02 0.07 -17.67
C PHE A 29 -0.53 0.30 -17.53
N GLY A 30 0.31 -0.56 -18.12
CA GLY A 30 1.76 -0.46 -18.04
C GLY A 30 2.44 -0.54 -19.42
N SER A 31 3.49 0.26 -19.59
CA SER A 31 4.39 0.20 -20.74
C SER A 31 5.73 0.83 -20.41
N PRO A 32 6.87 0.21 -20.76
CA PRO A 32 8.19 0.81 -20.57
C PRO A 32 8.36 2.19 -21.23
N LEU A 33 7.52 2.52 -22.22
CA LEU A 33 7.52 3.83 -22.89
C LEU A 33 6.94 4.95 -22.01
N MET A 34 6.29 4.61 -20.92
CA MET A 34 5.71 5.59 -19.98
C MET A 34 6.73 6.11 -18.96
N ARG A 35 7.84 5.40 -18.77
CA ARG A 35 8.90 5.84 -17.85
C ARG A 35 9.43 7.21 -18.27
N PRO A 36 9.52 8.18 -17.35
CA PRO A 36 10.16 9.47 -17.64
C PRO A 36 11.62 9.27 -18.07
N VAL A 37 12.07 10.08 -19.04
CA VAL A 37 13.48 10.10 -19.46
C VAL A 37 14.38 10.62 -18.32
N PHE A 38 13.85 11.55 -17.53
CA PHE A 38 14.44 12.03 -16.27
C PHE A 38 13.33 12.60 -15.38
N SER A 39 13.59 12.66 -14.08
CA SER A 39 12.69 13.22 -13.10
C SER A 39 13.41 14.19 -12.18
N ILE A 40 12.72 15.27 -11.82
CA ILE A 40 13.19 16.26 -10.84
C ILE A 40 12.47 15.96 -9.52
N MET A 41 13.25 15.56 -8.53
CA MET A 41 12.78 15.18 -7.21
C MET A 41 13.29 16.19 -6.18
N ASN A 42 12.56 17.31 -6.03
CA ASN A 42 12.87 18.33 -5.02
C ASN A 42 11.87 18.22 -3.86
N PRO A 43 12.29 17.79 -2.65
CA PRO A 43 11.41 17.67 -1.48
C PRO A 43 10.67 18.95 -1.10
N GLU A 44 11.23 20.12 -1.37
CA GLU A 44 10.60 21.43 -1.08
C GLU A 44 9.27 21.62 -1.82
N LEU A 45 9.09 20.98 -3.00
CA LEU A 45 7.83 21.03 -3.75
C LEU A 45 6.68 20.34 -3.03
N THR A 46 6.98 19.55 -2.00
CA THR A 46 5.99 18.83 -1.21
C THR A 46 5.59 19.54 0.08
N TYR A 47 6.21 20.64 0.46
CA TYR A 47 5.96 21.35 1.73
C TYR A 47 4.53 21.87 1.88
N THR A 48 3.88 22.18 0.75
CA THR A 48 2.52 22.71 0.73
C THR A 48 1.44 21.65 0.64
N LEU A 49 1.83 20.36 0.63
CA LEU A 49 0.84 19.27 0.64
C LEU A 49 0.05 19.28 1.95
N PRO A 50 -1.28 19.20 1.88
CA PRO A 50 -2.09 19.02 3.08
C PRO A 50 -1.67 17.75 3.83
N PRO A 51 -1.76 17.73 5.18
CA PRO A 51 -1.42 16.56 5.99
C PRO A 51 -2.14 15.28 5.53
N TYR A 52 -3.41 15.38 5.17
CA TYR A 52 -4.19 14.26 4.65
C TYR A 52 -3.59 13.68 3.35
N GLN A 53 -3.16 14.53 2.41
CA GLN A 53 -2.54 14.07 1.16
C GLN A 53 -1.15 13.48 1.39
N THR A 54 -0.39 14.04 2.33
CA THR A 54 0.89 13.47 2.77
C THR A 54 0.69 12.07 3.37
N ALA A 55 -0.33 11.90 4.21
CA ALA A 55 -0.67 10.62 4.81
C ALA A 55 -1.15 9.60 3.76
N CYS A 56 -2.03 10.01 2.83
CA CYS A 56 -2.46 9.16 1.72
C CYS A 56 -1.29 8.71 0.85
N GLY A 57 -0.39 9.63 0.45
CA GLY A 57 0.78 9.28 -0.35
C GLY A 57 1.73 8.33 0.39
N SER A 58 1.97 8.56 1.67
CA SER A 58 2.81 7.66 2.48
C SER A 58 2.19 6.27 2.63
N MET A 59 0.86 6.19 2.79
CA MET A 59 0.16 4.90 2.84
C MET A 59 0.23 4.16 1.50
N ASP A 60 0.14 4.87 0.38
CA ASP A 60 0.28 4.30 -0.96
C ASP A 60 1.70 3.74 -1.19
N ILE A 61 2.74 4.47 -0.77
CA ILE A 61 4.13 3.96 -0.79
C ILE A 61 4.25 2.66 0.02
N MET A 62 3.70 2.65 1.24
CA MET A 62 3.70 1.44 2.07
C MET A 62 2.91 0.30 1.40
N ALA A 63 1.79 0.62 0.77
CA ALA A 63 0.96 -0.36 0.07
C ALA A 63 1.71 -1.01 -1.10
N HIS A 64 2.38 -0.24 -1.95
CA HIS A 64 3.24 -0.76 -3.03
C HIS A 64 4.31 -1.72 -2.50
N ALA A 65 4.95 -1.36 -1.40
CA ALA A 65 5.93 -2.22 -0.74
C ALA A 65 5.27 -3.50 -0.19
N MET A 66 4.11 -3.40 0.45
CA MET A 66 3.37 -4.52 1.05
C MET A 66 2.79 -5.49 0.01
N GLU A 67 2.29 -5.01 -1.16
CA GLU A 67 1.83 -5.89 -2.25
C GLU A 67 2.94 -6.82 -2.75
N ARG A 68 4.17 -6.38 -2.67
CA ARG A 68 5.34 -7.16 -3.06
C ARG A 68 5.90 -7.98 -1.90
N TYR A 69 5.77 -7.49 -0.66
CA TYR A 69 6.27 -8.17 0.53
C TYR A 69 5.47 -9.42 0.86
N PHE A 70 4.14 -9.37 0.81
CA PHE A 70 3.28 -10.50 1.10
C PHE A 70 3.27 -11.49 -0.07
N SER A 71 4.17 -12.47 0.02
CA SER A 71 4.43 -13.47 -1.00
C SER A 71 4.86 -14.78 -0.36
N HIS A 72 4.52 -15.90 -0.98
CA HIS A 72 5.02 -17.23 -0.59
C HIS A 72 6.37 -17.57 -1.24
N THR A 73 6.93 -16.67 -2.06
CA THR A 73 8.23 -16.89 -2.69
C THR A 73 9.33 -17.01 -1.64
N GLN A 74 10.11 -18.07 -1.74
CA GLN A 74 11.20 -18.37 -0.83
C GLN A 74 12.54 -17.83 -1.34
N ASN A 75 13.54 -17.70 -0.45
CA ASN A 75 14.91 -17.28 -0.77
C ASN A 75 15.02 -15.87 -1.38
N VAL A 76 14.23 -14.94 -0.87
CA VAL A 76 14.17 -13.53 -1.29
C VAL A 76 14.59 -12.58 -0.15
N GLU A 77 15.55 -13.00 0.68
CA GLU A 77 15.91 -12.27 1.90
C GLU A 77 16.36 -10.83 1.60
N MET A 78 17.22 -10.63 0.57
CA MET A 78 17.69 -9.27 0.24
C MET A 78 16.54 -8.35 -0.15
N THR A 79 15.62 -8.84 -0.99
CA THR A 79 14.44 -8.09 -1.40
C THR A 79 13.51 -7.82 -0.22
N ASP A 80 13.37 -8.77 0.72
CA ASP A 80 12.65 -8.56 1.97
C ASP A 80 13.25 -7.41 2.79
N ARG A 81 14.58 -7.41 2.99
CA ARG A 81 15.27 -6.37 3.76
C ARG A 81 15.13 -4.98 3.16
N VAL A 82 15.22 -4.87 1.82
CA VAL A 82 14.99 -3.60 1.14
C VAL A 82 13.55 -3.11 1.37
N THR A 83 12.56 -4.01 1.24
CA THR A 83 11.15 -3.69 1.47
C THR A 83 10.89 -3.28 2.92
N GLU A 84 11.46 -4.01 3.89
CA GLU A 84 11.38 -3.71 5.32
C GLU A 84 12.01 -2.34 5.65
N ALA A 85 13.14 -2.01 5.01
CA ALA A 85 13.78 -0.70 5.16
C ALA A 85 12.88 0.44 4.65
N ILE A 86 12.25 0.28 3.48
CA ILE A 86 11.31 1.27 2.95
C ILE A 86 10.15 1.47 3.92
N LEU A 87 9.51 0.38 4.37
CA LEU A 87 8.37 0.45 5.30
C LEU A 87 8.74 1.17 6.60
N THR A 88 9.84 0.79 7.23
CA THR A 88 10.28 1.40 8.50
C THR A 88 10.69 2.86 8.33
N THR A 89 11.28 3.22 7.19
CA THR A 89 11.65 4.61 6.87
C THR A 89 10.39 5.47 6.69
N VAL A 90 9.38 4.99 5.96
CA VAL A 90 8.11 5.72 5.79
C VAL A 90 7.38 5.88 7.12
N ILE A 91 7.28 4.81 7.93
CA ILE A 91 6.63 4.85 9.26
C ILE A 91 7.26 5.93 10.14
N HIS A 92 8.59 5.98 10.19
CA HIS A 92 9.31 6.97 11.00
C HIS A 92 9.10 8.40 10.47
N ASN A 93 9.32 8.62 9.17
CA ASN A 93 9.32 9.96 8.60
C ASN A 93 7.90 10.53 8.42
N LEU A 94 6.87 9.69 8.27
CA LEU A 94 5.48 10.16 8.24
C LEU A 94 5.12 10.90 9.53
N SER A 95 5.46 10.37 10.69
CA SER A 95 5.22 11.07 11.97
C SER A 95 5.93 12.43 12.01
N VAL A 96 7.17 12.49 11.51
CA VAL A 96 7.95 13.74 11.46
C VAL A 96 7.30 14.79 10.55
N VAL A 97 6.90 14.41 9.32
CA VAL A 97 6.32 15.38 8.37
C VAL A 97 4.90 15.81 8.71
N LEU A 98 4.16 15.01 9.47
CA LEU A 98 2.84 15.41 9.98
C LEU A 98 2.97 16.45 11.10
N GLU A 99 4.01 16.39 11.92
CA GLU A 99 4.32 17.35 12.96
C GLU A 99 5.02 18.59 12.39
N LYS A 100 5.98 18.38 11.46
CA LYS A 100 6.80 19.41 10.84
C LYS A 100 6.78 19.28 9.31
N PRO A 101 5.78 19.87 8.62
CA PRO A 101 5.55 19.68 7.18
C PRO A 101 6.69 20.11 6.26
N ASP A 102 7.56 21.00 6.71
CA ASP A 102 8.72 21.54 6.00
C ASP A 102 10.07 20.90 6.39
N ASP A 103 10.04 19.73 7.06
CA ASP A 103 11.26 18.99 7.34
C ASP A 103 11.82 18.37 6.06
N TYR A 104 12.89 18.98 5.54
CA TYR A 104 13.51 18.58 4.27
C TYR A 104 13.98 17.14 4.28
N ALA A 105 14.63 16.70 5.35
CA ALA A 105 15.19 15.35 5.43
C ALA A 105 14.09 14.30 5.41
N ALA A 106 13.05 14.48 6.22
CA ALA A 106 11.93 13.54 6.27
C ALA A 106 11.13 13.51 4.94
N ARG A 107 10.94 14.66 4.28
CA ARG A 107 10.33 14.71 2.94
C ARG A 107 11.18 14.00 1.89
N ALA A 108 12.51 14.18 1.94
CA ALA A 108 13.43 13.52 1.01
C ALA A 108 13.40 12.00 1.17
N GLU A 109 13.39 11.50 2.40
CA GLU A 109 13.31 10.07 2.69
C GLU A 109 11.99 9.46 2.18
N ILE A 110 10.84 10.10 2.44
CA ILE A 110 9.54 9.63 1.93
C ILE A 110 9.54 9.64 0.39
N MET A 111 10.09 10.69 -0.23
CA MET A 111 10.16 10.82 -1.69
C MET A 111 10.97 9.67 -2.31
N LEU A 112 12.16 9.37 -1.76
CA LEU A 112 13.00 8.27 -2.24
C LEU A 112 12.33 6.91 -2.01
N CYS A 113 11.67 6.73 -0.86
CA CYS A 113 10.91 5.51 -0.56
C CYS A 113 9.80 5.27 -1.60
N GLY A 114 9.12 6.33 -2.06
CA GLY A 114 8.10 6.23 -3.11
C GLY A 114 8.66 5.65 -4.40
N THR A 115 9.79 6.19 -4.86
CA THR A 115 10.49 5.70 -6.05
C THR A 115 10.85 4.21 -5.91
N TRP A 116 11.48 3.83 -4.80
CA TRP A 116 11.95 2.45 -4.62
C TRP A 116 10.82 1.46 -4.34
N ALA A 117 9.73 1.91 -3.76
CA ALA A 117 8.55 1.06 -3.57
C ALA A 117 7.90 0.67 -4.90
N GLN A 118 8.01 1.51 -5.95
CA GLN A 118 7.27 1.32 -7.20
C GLN A 118 8.13 0.96 -8.42
N ASN A 119 9.44 1.19 -8.42
CA ASN A 119 10.33 0.88 -9.55
C ASN A 119 10.66 -0.61 -9.74
N ASP A 120 9.91 -1.50 -9.07
CA ASP A 120 10.05 -2.96 -9.06
C ASP A 120 11.29 -3.52 -8.32
N MET A 121 12.06 -2.68 -7.63
CA MET A 121 13.17 -3.15 -6.80
C MET A 121 12.68 -4.11 -5.70
N THR A 122 11.54 -3.80 -5.08
CA THR A 122 10.92 -4.63 -4.05
C THR A 122 10.17 -5.85 -4.60
N GLY A 123 9.94 -5.90 -5.92
CA GLY A 123 9.33 -7.01 -6.66
C GLY A 123 10.35 -8.03 -7.21
N CYS A 124 11.64 -7.70 -7.17
CA CYS A 124 12.69 -8.52 -7.75
C CYS A 124 12.69 -9.94 -7.17
N GLY A 125 12.59 -10.94 -8.06
CA GLY A 125 12.68 -12.36 -7.71
C GLY A 125 11.47 -12.97 -7.00
N ARG A 126 10.32 -12.28 -6.96
CA ARG A 126 9.12 -12.77 -6.26
C ARG A 126 7.82 -12.58 -7.04
N ALA A 127 6.81 -13.38 -6.69
CA ALA A 127 5.43 -13.11 -7.06
C ALA A 127 4.92 -11.90 -6.27
N GLN A 128 4.12 -11.07 -6.90
CA GLN A 128 3.50 -9.87 -6.33
C GLN A 128 1.99 -10.09 -6.21
N ASP A 129 1.33 -9.53 -5.19
CA ASP A 129 -0.09 -9.83 -4.93
C ASP A 129 -1.06 -8.90 -5.69
N TRP A 130 -1.04 -7.62 -5.42
CA TRP A 130 -1.89 -6.57 -6.05
C TRP A 130 -3.39 -6.68 -5.74
N PHE A 131 -3.78 -7.51 -4.78
CA PHE A 131 -5.19 -7.66 -4.39
C PHE A 131 -5.76 -6.36 -3.82
N ASN A 132 -5.04 -5.71 -2.90
CA ASN A 132 -5.56 -4.51 -2.23
C ASN A 132 -5.66 -3.32 -3.18
N HIS A 133 -4.71 -3.15 -4.10
CA HIS A 133 -4.81 -2.14 -5.15
C HIS A 133 -5.99 -2.41 -6.09
N GLY A 134 -6.18 -3.67 -6.50
CA GLY A 134 -7.33 -4.06 -7.31
C GLY A 134 -8.65 -3.76 -6.63
N LEU A 135 -8.78 -4.11 -5.35
CA LEU A 135 -9.98 -3.84 -4.54
C LEU A 135 -10.21 -2.33 -4.38
N GLU A 136 -9.15 -1.57 -4.07
CA GLU A 136 -9.25 -0.13 -3.92
C GLU A 136 -9.66 0.56 -5.21
N HIS A 137 -9.15 0.12 -6.36
CA HIS A 137 -9.56 0.66 -7.67
C HIS A 137 -11.06 0.50 -7.90
N GLN A 138 -11.66 -0.64 -7.51
CA GLN A 138 -13.10 -0.80 -7.61
C GLN A 138 -13.85 0.13 -6.63
N ILE A 139 -13.37 0.25 -5.39
CA ILE A 139 -14.00 1.12 -4.39
C ILE A 139 -13.93 2.58 -4.85
N SER A 140 -12.76 3.08 -5.24
CA SER A 140 -12.60 4.47 -5.65
C SER A 140 -13.23 4.77 -7.01
N GLY A 141 -13.41 3.78 -7.87
CA GLY A 141 -14.19 3.91 -9.11
C GLY A 141 -15.65 4.27 -8.87
N PHE A 142 -16.26 3.75 -7.79
CA PHE A 142 -17.66 4.05 -7.41
C PHE A 142 -17.80 5.24 -6.48
N TYR A 143 -16.86 5.45 -5.56
CA TYR A 143 -17.04 6.37 -4.43
C TYR A 143 -16.07 7.55 -4.42
N ASP A 144 -15.14 7.62 -5.38
CA ASP A 144 -14.15 8.72 -5.54
C ASP A 144 -13.39 9.06 -4.25
N ILE A 145 -13.05 8.05 -3.45
CA ILE A 145 -12.21 8.24 -2.27
C ILE A 145 -10.73 8.36 -2.65
N ALA A 146 -9.95 9.06 -1.83
CA ALA A 146 -8.51 9.15 -2.05
C ALA A 146 -7.85 7.75 -2.00
N HIS A 147 -7.04 7.42 -2.99
CA HIS A 147 -6.44 6.09 -3.18
C HIS A 147 -5.74 5.55 -1.93
N GLY A 148 -4.83 6.34 -1.34
CA GLY A 148 -4.14 5.93 -0.11
C GLY A 148 -5.07 5.75 1.09
N ALA A 149 -6.21 6.44 1.14
CA ALA A 149 -7.21 6.24 2.19
C ALA A 149 -7.95 4.89 2.00
N GLY A 150 -8.28 4.53 0.76
CA GLY A 150 -8.84 3.21 0.45
C GLY A 150 -7.88 2.08 0.81
N LEU A 151 -6.60 2.23 0.50
CA LEU A 151 -5.55 1.28 0.89
C LEU A 151 -5.35 1.19 2.41
N ALA A 152 -5.48 2.31 3.13
CA ALA A 152 -5.44 2.35 4.60
C ALA A 152 -6.55 1.52 5.25
N ILE A 153 -7.72 1.42 4.60
CA ILE A 153 -8.84 0.59 5.04
C ILE A 153 -8.63 -0.88 4.64
N SER A 154 -8.25 -1.13 3.37
CA SER A 154 -8.23 -2.49 2.82
C SER A 154 -7.10 -3.35 3.41
N PHE A 155 -5.88 -2.82 3.53
CA PHE A 155 -4.74 -3.61 4.00
C PHE A 155 -4.93 -4.20 5.41
N PRO A 156 -5.28 -3.43 6.45
CA PRO A 156 -5.48 -4.02 7.77
C PRO A 156 -6.66 -5.01 7.82
N ALA A 157 -7.71 -4.79 7.03
CA ALA A 157 -8.86 -5.69 6.96
C ALA A 157 -8.48 -7.00 6.26
N TRP A 158 -7.74 -6.92 5.16
CA TRP A 158 -7.21 -8.07 4.44
C TRP A 158 -6.24 -8.89 5.31
N MET A 159 -5.31 -8.25 5.99
CA MET A 159 -4.39 -8.93 6.92
C MET A 159 -5.13 -9.63 8.06
N GLU A 160 -6.16 -8.98 8.63
CA GLU A 160 -7.00 -9.57 9.68
C GLU A 160 -7.72 -10.83 9.20
N PHE A 161 -8.26 -10.81 7.98
CA PHE A 161 -8.85 -11.99 7.35
C PHE A 161 -7.81 -13.11 7.17
N LEU A 162 -6.58 -12.76 6.77
CA LEU A 162 -5.50 -13.72 6.54
C LEU A 162 -4.93 -14.32 7.83
N CYS A 163 -5.12 -13.71 8.99
CA CYS A 163 -4.79 -14.34 10.28
C CYS A 163 -5.58 -15.64 10.52
N GLY A 164 -6.73 -15.81 9.85
CA GLY A 164 -7.47 -17.09 9.84
C GLY A 164 -6.94 -18.15 8.86
N LYS A 165 -5.82 -17.89 8.17
CA LYS A 165 -5.23 -18.74 7.14
C LYS A 165 -3.82 -19.18 7.56
N GLU A 166 -3.68 -20.46 7.91
CA GLU A 166 -2.45 -21.00 8.48
C GLU A 166 -1.22 -20.73 7.61
N GLU A 167 -1.35 -20.83 6.29
CA GLU A 167 -0.29 -20.61 5.31
C GLU A 167 0.20 -19.15 5.26
N CYS A 168 -0.61 -18.17 5.67
CA CYS A 168 -0.29 -16.75 5.66
C CYS A 168 0.38 -16.25 6.95
N ILE A 169 0.13 -16.92 8.08
CA ILE A 169 0.59 -16.50 9.41
C ILE A 169 2.10 -16.27 9.48
N PRO A 170 2.98 -17.17 8.96
CA PRO A 170 4.42 -16.95 9.07
C PRO A 170 4.89 -15.63 8.45
N ARG A 171 4.31 -15.25 7.31
CA ARG A 171 4.67 -14.01 6.62
C ARG A 171 4.13 -12.77 7.33
N LEU A 172 2.90 -12.84 7.86
CA LEU A 172 2.31 -11.78 8.67
C LEU A 172 3.09 -11.57 9.99
N ALA A 173 3.50 -12.66 10.65
CA ALA A 173 4.33 -12.59 11.86
C ALA A 173 5.72 -12.01 11.55
N GLN A 174 6.36 -12.40 10.42
CA GLN A 174 7.62 -11.81 9.97
C GLN A 174 7.49 -10.29 9.77
N TYR A 175 6.42 -9.83 9.13
CA TYR A 175 6.11 -8.41 8.97
C TYR A 175 5.99 -7.70 10.33
N ALA A 176 5.24 -8.28 11.26
CA ALA A 176 5.08 -7.73 12.59
C ALA A 176 6.41 -7.57 13.34
N VAL A 177 7.27 -8.58 13.28
CA VAL A 177 8.58 -8.56 13.95
C VAL A 177 9.53 -7.57 13.28
N ARG A 178 9.66 -7.64 11.95
CA ARG A 178 10.73 -6.93 11.23
C ARG A 178 10.41 -5.48 10.90
N VAL A 179 9.13 -5.16 10.69
CA VAL A 179 8.69 -3.80 10.38
C VAL A 179 8.25 -3.06 11.65
N TRP A 180 7.55 -3.76 12.54
CA TRP A 180 6.94 -3.15 13.72
C TRP A 180 7.67 -3.43 15.03
N ASN A 181 8.76 -4.21 15.00
CA ASN A 181 9.49 -4.63 16.21
C ASN A 181 8.58 -5.33 17.24
N ALA A 182 7.58 -6.11 16.77
CA ALA A 182 6.77 -6.93 17.65
C ALA A 182 7.60 -8.09 18.21
N GLU A 183 7.34 -8.49 19.44
CA GLU A 183 7.95 -9.68 20.01
C GLU A 183 7.32 -10.93 19.40
N MET A 184 8.17 -11.91 19.01
CA MET A 184 7.69 -13.16 18.42
C MET A 184 7.13 -14.08 19.51
N ASN A 185 5.86 -14.43 19.41
CA ASN A 185 5.27 -15.53 20.15
C ASN A 185 5.41 -16.81 19.32
N PHE A 186 6.37 -17.67 19.69
CA PHE A 186 6.64 -18.92 18.97
C PHE A 186 5.58 -19.98 19.20
N ASP A 187 4.83 -19.91 20.32
CA ASP A 187 3.73 -20.83 20.61
C ASP A 187 2.45 -20.46 19.86
N ASN A 188 2.28 -19.17 19.58
CA ASN A 188 1.14 -18.63 18.83
C ASN A 188 1.56 -17.48 17.90
N PRO A 189 2.16 -17.75 16.72
CA PRO A 189 2.60 -16.72 15.78
C PRO A 189 1.48 -15.80 15.27
N GLU A 190 0.22 -16.26 15.32
CA GLU A 190 -0.94 -15.43 14.96
C GLU A 190 -1.08 -14.21 15.88
N GLU A 191 -0.81 -14.34 17.17
CA GLU A 191 -0.81 -13.21 18.11
C GLU A 191 0.22 -12.14 17.70
N THR A 192 1.41 -12.58 17.27
CA THR A 192 2.44 -11.68 16.74
C THR A 192 1.94 -10.96 15.49
N ALA A 193 1.32 -11.67 14.55
CA ALA A 193 0.73 -11.09 13.34
C ALA A 193 -0.32 -10.02 13.68
N ARG A 194 -1.23 -10.31 14.61
CA ARG A 194 -2.26 -9.37 15.07
C ARG A 194 -1.69 -8.13 15.76
N GLU A 195 -0.59 -8.26 16.49
CA GLU A 195 0.10 -7.10 17.07
C GLU A 195 0.67 -6.17 15.96
N GLY A 196 1.22 -6.73 14.87
CA GLY A 196 1.66 -5.94 13.71
C GLY A 196 0.50 -5.18 13.04
N ILE A 197 -0.64 -5.85 12.86
CA ILE A 197 -1.86 -5.22 12.30
C ILE A 197 -2.36 -4.10 13.21
N LYS A 198 -2.37 -4.31 14.52
CA LYS A 198 -2.76 -3.30 15.49
C LYS A 198 -1.86 -2.06 15.41
N ARG A 199 -0.54 -2.22 15.26
CA ARG A 199 0.40 -1.10 15.10
C ARG A 199 0.19 -0.37 13.79
N LEU A 200 -0.06 -1.07 12.69
CA LEU A 200 -0.45 -0.46 11.42
C LEU A 200 -1.73 0.38 11.56
N ARG A 201 -2.77 -0.15 12.21
CA ARG A 201 -4.01 0.61 12.50
C ARG A 201 -3.75 1.82 13.38
N GLY A 202 -2.81 1.72 14.33
CA GLY A 202 -2.35 2.85 15.14
C GLY A 202 -1.77 3.98 14.29
N LEU A 203 -0.82 3.65 13.41
CA LEU A 203 -0.23 4.61 12.48
C LEU A 203 -1.28 5.28 11.57
N ILE A 204 -2.17 4.50 10.98
CA ILE A 204 -3.26 5.00 10.11
C ILE A 204 -4.13 6.02 10.87
N LYS A 205 -4.52 5.69 12.11
CA LYS A 205 -5.31 6.56 12.95
C LYS A 205 -4.56 7.85 13.32
N GLU A 206 -3.29 7.74 13.72
CA GLU A 206 -2.43 8.89 14.05
C GLU A 206 -2.19 9.79 12.84
N ALA A 207 -2.12 9.22 11.65
CA ALA A 207 -2.03 9.94 10.38
C ALA A 207 -3.34 10.61 9.94
N GLY A 208 -4.45 10.41 10.67
CA GLY A 208 -5.75 10.99 10.35
C GLY A 208 -6.45 10.35 9.15
N LEU A 209 -6.08 9.11 8.80
CA LEU A 209 -6.72 8.35 7.73
C LEU A 209 -7.88 7.50 8.30
N PRO A 210 -8.90 7.20 7.46
CA PRO A 210 -10.01 6.35 7.88
C PRO A 210 -9.56 4.90 8.10
N LEU A 211 -10.16 4.24 9.08
CA LEU A 211 -9.94 2.82 9.39
C LEU A 211 -11.04 1.91 8.85
N THR A 212 -12.15 2.50 8.42
CA THR A 212 -13.31 1.76 7.92
C THR A 212 -13.92 2.45 6.69
N LEU A 213 -14.59 1.66 5.86
CA LEU A 213 -15.32 2.18 4.69
C LEU A 213 -16.39 3.20 5.11
N SER A 214 -17.06 2.98 6.25
CA SER A 214 -18.06 3.91 6.78
C SER A 214 -17.47 5.26 7.18
N GLU A 215 -16.25 5.29 7.74
CA GLU A 215 -15.54 6.55 8.04
C GLU A 215 -15.14 7.30 6.77
N ALA A 216 -14.93 6.58 5.66
CA ALA A 216 -14.66 7.17 4.35
C ALA A 216 -15.95 7.54 3.57
N GLY A 217 -17.13 7.37 4.16
CA GLY A 217 -18.42 7.66 3.51
C GLY A 217 -18.85 6.62 2.49
N VAL A 218 -18.24 5.43 2.49
CA VAL A 218 -18.54 4.34 1.55
C VAL A 218 -19.64 3.45 2.14
N GLY A 219 -20.77 3.36 1.44
CA GLY A 219 -21.89 2.49 1.77
C GLY A 219 -21.70 1.05 1.27
N LYS A 220 -22.69 0.20 1.54
CA LYS A 220 -22.65 -1.24 1.18
C LYS A 220 -23.30 -1.55 -0.17
N GLU A 221 -23.90 -0.56 -0.80
CA GLU A 221 -24.80 -0.72 -1.95
C GLU A 221 -24.10 -1.31 -3.18
N LYS A 222 -22.78 -1.15 -3.24
CA LYS A 222 -21.96 -1.59 -4.37
C LYS A 222 -21.06 -2.81 -4.07
N PHE A 223 -21.16 -3.41 -2.89
CA PHE A 223 -20.23 -4.48 -2.49
C PHE A 223 -20.33 -5.72 -3.39
N GLU A 224 -21.52 -6.11 -3.81
CA GLU A 224 -21.70 -7.24 -4.75
C GLU A 224 -21.11 -6.92 -6.11
N GLU A 225 -21.38 -5.71 -6.62
CA GLU A 225 -20.84 -5.25 -7.91
C GLU A 225 -19.31 -5.13 -7.90
N ILE A 226 -18.74 -4.64 -6.79
CA ILE A 226 -17.28 -4.60 -6.56
C ILE A 226 -16.70 -6.03 -6.58
N ALA A 227 -17.31 -6.97 -5.88
CA ALA A 227 -16.84 -8.36 -5.84
C ALA A 227 -16.94 -9.03 -7.22
N ASP A 228 -18.02 -8.80 -7.94
CA ASP A 228 -18.21 -9.31 -9.30
C ASP A 228 -17.16 -8.72 -10.27
N ASN A 229 -16.87 -7.42 -10.17
CA ASN A 229 -15.83 -6.79 -10.98
C ASN A 229 -14.44 -7.35 -10.68
N MET A 230 -14.12 -7.56 -9.38
CA MET A 230 -12.84 -8.15 -8.95
C MET A 230 -12.64 -9.56 -9.51
N THR A 231 -13.70 -10.36 -9.53
CA THR A 231 -13.65 -11.78 -9.90
C THR A 231 -14.16 -12.07 -11.31
N ASN A 232 -14.55 -11.05 -12.06
CA ASN A 232 -15.22 -11.18 -13.36
C ASN A 232 -16.40 -12.16 -13.26
N GLY A 233 -17.33 -11.91 -12.33
CA GLY A 233 -18.48 -12.76 -12.05
C GLY A 233 -18.10 -14.16 -11.56
N GLY A 234 -17.04 -14.29 -10.76
CA GLY A 234 -16.56 -15.57 -10.22
C GLY A 234 -15.75 -16.43 -11.22
N SER A 235 -15.44 -15.90 -12.41
CA SER A 235 -14.65 -16.62 -13.42
C SER A 235 -13.14 -16.46 -13.28
N HIS A 236 -12.70 -15.53 -12.42
CA HIS A 236 -11.30 -15.19 -12.20
C HIS A 236 -10.99 -15.18 -10.69
N THR A 237 -9.80 -15.64 -10.34
CA THR A 237 -9.26 -15.50 -8.98
C THR A 237 -8.40 -14.25 -8.89
N CYS A 238 -8.52 -13.51 -7.79
CA CYS A 238 -7.68 -12.35 -7.51
C CYS A 238 -6.84 -12.59 -6.25
N GLY A 239 -5.64 -11.98 -6.23
CA GLY A 239 -4.64 -12.19 -5.19
C GLY A 239 -3.71 -13.38 -5.48
N ALA A 240 -2.42 -13.18 -5.22
CA ALA A 240 -1.38 -14.20 -5.37
C ALA A 240 -0.89 -14.76 -4.03
N PHE A 241 -0.95 -13.97 -2.97
CA PHE A 241 -0.63 -14.42 -1.61
C PHE A 241 -1.76 -15.26 -1.00
N TYR A 242 -2.99 -14.87 -1.27
CA TYR A 242 -4.19 -15.66 -1.01
C TYR A 242 -5.19 -15.46 -2.13
N ALA A 243 -5.60 -16.55 -2.76
CA ALA A 243 -6.53 -16.51 -3.91
C ALA A 243 -7.98 -16.36 -3.44
N PHE A 244 -8.62 -15.26 -3.82
CA PHE A 244 -10.03 -15.00 -3.63
C PHE A 244 -10.82 -15.39 -4.89
N THR A 245 -11.98 -15.99 -4.73
CA THR A 245 -12.88 -16.45 -5.80
C THR A 245 -14.27 -15.88 -5.63
#